data_eadd3a152de08ca17345c28e20670011
#
_entry.id   eadd3a152de08ca17345c28e20670011
#
_cell.length_a   1.000
_cell.length_b   1.000
_cell.length_c   1.000
_cell.angle_alpha   90.00
_cell.angle_beta   90.00
_cell.angle_gamma   90.00
#
_symmetry.space_group_name_H-M   'P 1'
#
loop_
_entity.id
_entity.type
_entity.pdbx_description
1 polymer ?
#
loop_
_entity_poly.entity_id
_entity_poly.type
_entity_poly.pdbx_seq_one_letter_code
_entity_poly.pdbx_strand_id
1 'polypeptide(L)'
;MNARVPAEVFPPGEFLREELEARDWSQQELAEIMGRPPRLISALISGKRPVPPETAKGLAEAFGTSPDYWMSLESQYQLSKVKTEDGIVARKAALYGRFPVREMIRRGWVQASESVEVLEARFCEFFRIPDVSVQPELVHNAKKTHAHLEATPLQLAWLFRVRSLAEKQVVPAYSREKLAAAVEKLKALLLAPEEARHAPRILAEAGVRLVFVEAMPGSKI
;
A
#
# COMPACT_ATOMS: atom_id res chain seq x y z
N MET A 1 -17.22 -6.40 -3.43
CA MET A 1 -18.55 -6.00 -3.93
C MET A 1 -18.34 -4.78 -4.80
N ASN A 2 -18.44 -4.92 -6.13
CA ASN A 2 -18.43 -3.77 -7.03
C ASN A 2 -19.77 -3.03 -6.86
N ALA A 3 -19.74 -1.89 -6.17
CA ALA A 3 -20.87 -0.99 -6.18
C ALA A 3 -21.12 -0.58 -7.65
N ARG A 4 -22.33 -0.79 -8.16
CA ARG A 4 -22.72 -0.29 -9.47
C ARG A 4 -22.66 1.24 -9.40
N VAL A 5 -21.70 1.82 -10.08
CA VAL A 5 -21.63 3.28 -10.26
C VAL A 5 -22.71 3.64 -11.27
N PRO A 6 -23.65 4.54 -10.97
CA PRO A 6 -24.63 5.02 -11.96
C PRO A 6 -23.89 5.59 -13.16
N ALA A 7 -24.41 5.37 -14.35
CA ALA A 7 -23.83 5.88 -15.60
C ALA A 7 -23.76 7.41 -15.65
N GLU A 8 -24.66 8.07 -14.92
CA GLU A 8 -24.75 9.52 -14.80
C GLU A 8 -25.18 9.89 -13.39
N VAL A 9 -24.54 10.89 -12.79
CA VAL A 9 -24.83 11.37 -11.43
C VAL A 9 -25.27 12.81 -11.53
N PHE A 10 -26.55 13.04 -11.21
CA PHE A 10 -27.15 14.38 -11.23
C PHE A 10 -26.91 15.14 -9.91
N PRO A 11 -26.79 16.47 -9.96
CA PRO A 11 -26.68 17.27 -8.75
C PRO A 11 -27.99 17.22 -7.93
N PRO A 12 -27.92 17.28 -6.59
CA PRO A 12 -29.12 17.31 -5.72
C PRO A 12 -30.12 18.40 -6.09
N GLY A 13 -29.64 19.50 -6.69
CA GLY A 13 -30.47 20.61 -7.16
C GLY A 13 -31.46 20.24 -8.24
N GLU A 14 -31.21 19.21 -9.04
CA GLU A 14 -32.17 18.71 -10.03
C GLU A 14 -33.33 17.98 -9.36
N PHE A 15 -33.03 17.11 -8.42
CA PHE A 15 -34.06 16.44 -7.62
C PHE A 15 -34.89 17.45 -6.82
N LEU A 16 -34.25 18.51 -6.32
CA LEU A 16 -34.94 19.59 -5.64
C LEU A 16 -35.91 20.36 -6.58
N ARG A 17 -35.54 20.53 -7.85
CA ARG A 17 -36.40 21.12 -8.86
C ARG A 17 -37.59 20.24 -9.17
N GLU A 18 -37.36 18.92 -9.35
CA GLU A 18 -38.40 17.94 -9.60
C GLU A 18 -39.42 17.88 -8.45
N GLU A 19 -38.97 17.93 -7.20
CA GLU A 19 -39.86 17.97 -6.03
C GLU A 19 -40.70 19.25 -5.94
N LEU A 20 -40.15 20.40 -6.36
CA LEU A 20 -40.89 21.66 -6.46
C LEU A 20 -41.93 21.58 -7.57
N GLU A 21 -41.57 21.10 -8.75
CA GLU A 21 -42.48 20.96 -9.89
C GLU A 21 -43.62 19.97 -9.58
N ALA A 22 -43.33 18.85 -8.93
CA ALA A 22 -44.35 17.88 -8.53
C ALA A 22 -45.41 18.42 -7.57
N ARG A 23 -45.11 19.51 -6.81
CA ARG A 23 -45.99 20.13 -5.83
C ARG A 23 -46.53 21.48 -6.28
N ASP A 24 -46.12 21.93 -7.47
CA ASP A 24 -46.43 23.26 -7.99
C ASP A 24 -45.95 24.38 -7.02
N TRP A 25 -44.79 24.16 -6.39
CA TRP A 25 -44.19 25.14 -5.46
C TRP A 25 -43.09 25.94 -6.14
N SER A 26 -43.10 27.25 -5.86
CA SER A 26 -42.00 28.12 -6.21
C SER A 26 -40.84 27.99 -5.24
N GLN A 27 -39.64 28.42 -5.67
CA GLN A 27 -38.47 28.49 -4.80
C GLN A 27 -38.69 29.41 -3.58
N GLN A 28 -39.53 30.41 -3.74
CA GLN A 28 -39.87 31.36 -2.68
C GLN A 28 -40.74 30.69 -1.63
N GLU A 29 -41.74 29.92 -2.04
CA GLU A 29 -42.59 29.19 -1.12
C GLU A 29 -41.79 28.13 -0.32
N LEU A 30 -40.88 27.40 -0.98
CA LEU A 30 -40.00 26.48 -0.24
C LEU A 30 -39.12 27.23 0.78
N ALA A 31 -38.61 28.42 0.41
CA ALA A 31 -37.81 29.22 1.31
C ALA A 31 -38.62 29.67 2.55
N GLU A 32 -39.89 30.05 2.35
CA GLU A 32 -40.82 30.39 3.43
C GLU A 32 -41.14 29.19 4.31
N ILE A 33 -41.44 28.04 3.72
CA ILE A 33 -41.71 26.74 4.43
C ILE A 33 -40.53 26.36 5.30
N MET A 34 -39.32 26.48 4.77
CA MET A 34 -38.11 26.13 5.49
C MET A 34 -37.59 27.19 6.46
N GLY A 35 -38.20 28.41 6.44
CA GLY A 35 -37.68 29.54 7.21
C GLY A 35 -36.26 29.94 6.80
N ARG A 36 -35.94 29.85 5.51
CA ARG A 36 -34.61 30.11 4.96
C ARG A 36 -34.66 31.21 3.89
N PRO A 37 -33.53 31.93 3.67
CA PRO A 37 -33.48 32.94 2.61
C PRO A 37 -33.69 32.32 1.21
N PRO A 38 -34.46 32.94 0.30
CA PRO A 38 -34.67 32.42 -1.07
C PRO A 38 -33.36 32.21 -1.86
N ARG A 39 -32.32 33.01 -1.57
CA ARG A 39 -30.98 32.86 -2.16
C ARG A 39 -30.34 31.51 -1.83
N LEU A 40 -30.64 30.92 -0.68
CA LEU A 40 -30.15 29.60 -0.32
C LEU A 40 -30.76 28.55 -1.26
N ILE A 41 -32.09 28.57 -1.44
CA ILE A 41 -32.79 27.61 -2.31
C ILE A 41 -32.27 27.71 -3.74
N SER A 42 -32.16 28.92 -4.28
CA SER A 42 -31.60 29.17 -5.62
C SER A 42 -30.15 28.66 -5.75
N ALA A 43 -29.31 28.81 -4.72
CA ALA A 43 -27.94 28.33 -4.73
C ALA A 43 -27.84 26.81 -4.67
N LEU A 44 -28.76 26.13 -3.96
CA LEU A 44 -28.87 24.66 -3.93
C LEU A 44 -29.28 24.10 -5.30
N ILE A 45 -30.34 24.67 -5.89
CA ILE A 45 -30.86 24.26 -7.21
C ILE A 45 -29.82 24.45 -8.32
N SER A 46 -29.08 25.56 -8.26
CA SER A 46 -28.00 25.83 -9.24
C SER A 46 -26.70 25.06 -8.99
N GLY A 47 -26.63 24.22 -7.94
CA GLY A 47 -25.43 23.46 -7.58
C GLY A 47 -24.26 24.32 -7.11
N LYS A 48 -24.48 25.62 -6.83
CA LYS A 48 -23.46 26.56 -6.31
C LYS A 48 -23.16 26.32 -4.84
N ARG A 49 -24.05 25.66 -4.13
CA ARG A 49 -23.90 25.34 -2.71
C ARG A 49 -24.26 23.87 -2.48
N PRO A 50 -23.45 23.12 -1.71
CA PRO A 50 -23.79 21.77 -1.31
C PRO A 50 -24.96 21.74 -0.33
N VAL A 51 -25.62 20.59 -0.21
CA VAL A 51 -26.69 20.35 0.76
C VAL A 51 -26.06 19.92 2.09
N PRO A 52 -25.97 20.82 3.11
CA PRO A 52 -25.46 20.43 4.41
C PRO A 52 -26.53 19.69 5.23
N PRO A 53 -26.15 18.98 6.32
CA PRO A 53 -27.07 18.15 7.12
C PRO A 53 -28.32 18.90 7.63
N GLU A 54 -28.16 20.14 8.09
CA GLU A 54 -29.29 20.95 8.53
C GLU A 54 -30.27 21.30 7.39
N THR A 55 -29.76 21.47 6.18
CA THR A 55 -30.62 21.73 5.00
C THR A 55 -31.28 20.44 4.55
N ALA A 56 -30.54 19.29 4.54
CA ALA A 56 -31.10 17.98 4.24
C ALA A 56 -32.27 17.62 5.16
N LYS A 57 -32.16 17.95 6.45
CA LYS A 57 -33.24 17.75 7.41
C LYS A 57 -34.48 18.65 7.09
N GLY A 58 -34.28 19.91 6.80
CA GLY A 58 -35.36 20.82 6.41
C GLY A 58 -36.05 20.42 5.10
N LEU A 59 -35.29 19.98 4.08
CA LEU A 59 -35.83 19.45 2.84
C LEU A 59 -36.63 18.16 3.08
N ALA A 60 -36.12 17.26 3.93
CA ALA A 60 -36.81 16.05 4.28
C ALA A 60 -38.16 16.33 4.96
N GLU A 61 -38.21 17.27 5.88
CA GLU A 61 -39.44 17.69 6.56
C GLU A 61 -40.43 18.37 5.57
N ALA A 62 -39.93 19.21 4.67
CA ALA A 62 -40.77 19.91 3.69
C ALA A 62 -41.39 18.95 2.65
N PHE A 63 -40.63 17.98 2.20
CA PHE A 63 -41.06 17.07 1.09
C PHE A 63 -41.56 15.71 1.59
N GLY A 64 -41.48 15.38 2.86
CA GLY A 64 -41.85 14.08 3.40
C GLY A 64 -40.87 12.95 2.99
N THR A 65 -39.62 13.28 2.77
CA THR A 65 -38.54 12.34 2.46
C THR A 65 -37.66 12.06 3.69
N SER A 66 -36.53 11.39 3.50
CA SER A 66 -35.55 11.22 4.60
C SER A 66 -34.37 12.18 4.45
N PRO A 67 -33.75 12.65 5.55
CA PRO A 67 -32.50 13.40 5.49
C PRO A 67 -31.37 12.63 4.78
N ASP A 68 -31.33 11.30 4.99
CA ASP A 68 -30.33 10.42 4.37
C ASP A 68 -30.45 10.39 2.82
N TYR A 69 -31.65 10.55 2.31
CA TYR A 69 -31.86 10.66 0.86
C TYR A 69 -31.08 11.85 0.28
N TRP A 70 -31.27 13.04 0.83
CA TRP A 70 -30.59 14.27 0.39
C TRP A 70 -29.08 14.21 0.60
N MET A 71 -28.64 13.66 1.73
CA MET A 71 -27.22 13.47 2.02
C MET A 71 -26.58 12.48 1.08
N SER A 72 -27.29 11.42 0.70
CA SER A 72 -26.79 10.42 -0.25
C SER A 72 -26.63 11.00 -1.64
N LEU A 73 -27.59 11.79 -2.12
CA LEU A 73 -27.50 12.50 -3.40
C LEU A 73 -26.29 13.44 -3.42
N GLU A 74 -26.13 14.25 -2.38
CA GLU A 74 -25.00 15.18 -2.26
C GLU A 74 -23.66 14.43 -2.23
N SER A 75 -23.56 13.39 -1.42
CA SER A 75 -22.33 12.59 -1.30
C SER A 75 -21.94 11.95 -2.63
N GLN A 76 -22.89 11.32 -3.33
CA GLN A 76 -22.64 10.73 -4.65
C GLN A 76 -22.20 11.78 -5.67
N TYR A 77 -22.85 12.94 -5.69
CA TYR A 77 -22.52 14.03 -6.58
C TYR A 77 -21.11 14.59 -6.30
N GLN A 78 -20.76 14.81 -5.03
CA GLN A 78 -19.42 15.26 -4.68
C GLN A 78 -18.35 14.23 -5.03
N LEU A 79 -18.61 12.96 -4.77
CA LEU A 79 -17.71 11.88 -5.14
C LEU A 79 -17.50 11.78 -6.66
N SER A 80 -18.55 12.01 -7.47
CA SER A 80 -18.45 11.99 -8.93
C SER A 80 -17.58 13.12 -9.50
N LYS A 81 -17.45 14.24 -8.78
CA LYS A 81 -16.58 15.36 -9.16
C LYS A 81 -15.10 15.11 -8.86
N VAL A 82 -14.82 14.23 -7.92
CA VAL A 82 -13.44 13.95 -7.53
C VAL A 82 -12.84 13.00 -8.57
N LYS A 83 -11.95 13.51 -9.40
CA LYS A 83 -11.09 12.66 -10.21
C LYS A 83 -10.09 11.99 -9.26
N THR A 84 -10.39 10.78 -8.82
CA THR A 84 -9.39 9.94 -8.17
C THR A 84 -8.37 9.55 -9.23
N GLU A 85 -7.11 9.87 -9.00
CA GLU A 85 -6.01 9.27 -9.78
C GLU A 85 -6.13 7.75 -9.62
N ASP A 86 -6.27 7.05 -10.75
CA ASP A 86 -6.71 5.67 -10.83
C ASP A 86 -5.93 4.72 -9.91
N GLY A 87 -6.50 4.41 -8.75
CA GLY A 87 -6.04 3.35 -7.87
C GLY A 87 -4.70 3.54 -7.17
N ILE A 88 -4.03 4.71 -7.28
CA ILE A 88 -2.70 4.96 -6.67
C ILE A 88 -2.71 4.67 -5.17
N VAL A 89 -3.74 5.13 -4.45
CA VAL A 89 -3.88 4.90 -3.01
C VAL A 89 -4.03 3.40 -2.73
N ALA A 90 -4.86 2.71 -3.50
CA ALA A 90 -5.07 1.27 -3.35
C ALA A 90 -3.80 0.47 -3.66
N ARG A 91 -3.06 0.83 -4.71
CA ARG A 91 -1.78 0.22 -5.07
C ARG A 91 -0.72 0.44 -3.98
N LYS A 92 -0.60 1.66 -3.45
CA LYS A 92 0.29 1.93 -2.30
C LYS A 92 -0.11 1.12 -1.08
N ALA A 93 -1.40 1.06 -0.75
CA ALA A 93 -1.89 0.28 0.38
C ALA A 93 -1.57 -1.22 0.21
N ALA A 94 -1.77 -1.78 -0.98
CA ALA A 94 -1.43 -3.17 -1.29
C ALA A 94 0.08 -3.45 -1.14
N LEU A 95 0.94 -2.55 -1.63
CA LEU A 95 2.39 -2.66 -1.52
C LEU A 95 2.84 -2.66 -0.05
N TYR A 96 2.31 -1.73 0.77
CA TYR A 96 2.62 -1.62 2.19
C TYR A 96 2.07 -2.76 3.03
N GLY A 97 0.94 -3.34 2.63
CA GLY A 97 0.37 -4.54 3.28
C GLY A 97 1.17 -5.81 3.00
N ARG A 98 1.86 -5.85 1.87
CA ARG A 98 2.57 -7.05 1.40
C ARG A 98 4.05 -7.06 1.77
N PHE A 99 4.71 -5.90 1.74
CA PHE A 99 6.15 -5.77 1.94
C PHE A 99 6.47 -4.82 3.10
N PRO A 100 7.62 -5.00 3.78
CA PRO A 100 8.08 -4.11 4.83
C PRO A 100 8.71 -2.83 4.23
N VAL A 101 7.91 -2.06 3.47
CA VAL A 101 8.33 -0.94 2.62
C VAL A 101 9.18 0.06 3.40
N ARG A 102 8.69 0.52 4.57
CA ARG A 102 9.38 1.54 5.38
C ARG A 102 10.76 1.08 5.80
N GLU A 103 10.86 -0.17 6.25
CA GLU A 103 12.12 -0.71 6.77
C GLU A 103 13.13 -0.92 5.65
N MET A 104 12.69 -1.39 4.47
CA MET A 104 13.55 -1.57 3.31
C MET A 104 14.08 -0.24 2.78
N ILE A 105 13.26 0.81 2.76
CA ILE A 105 13.67 2.17 2.37
C ILE A 105 14.63 2.74 3.41
N ARG A 106 14.33 2.63 4.70
CA ARG A 106 15.18 3.12 5.79
C ARG A 106 16.59 2.53 5.75
N ARG A 107 16.70 1.26 5.37
CA ARG A 107 17.98 0.54 5.21
C ARG A 107 18.67 0.79 3.88
N GLY A 108 18.07 1.57 2.99
CA GLY A 108 18.61 1.80 1.64
C GLY A 108 18.62 0.55 0.75
N TRP A 109 17.78 -0.46 1.06
CA TRP A 109 17.64 -1.65 0.22
C TRP A 109 16.81 -1.37 -1.02
N VAL A 110 15.85 -0.46 -0.89
CA VAL A 110 15.03 0.10 -1.98
C VAL A 110 15.03 1.62 -1.82
N GLN A 111 15.14 2.34 -2.91
CA GLN A 111 15.07 3.81 -2.89
C GLN A 111 13.62 4.27 -2.76
N ALA A 112 13.38 5.33 -2.00
CA ALA A 112 12.07 5.96 -1.91
C ALA A 112 11.64 6.58 -3.24
N SER A 113 10.32 6.62 -3.50
CA SER A 113 9.72 7.34 -4.62
C SER A 113 8.33 7.81 -4.25
N GLU A 114 7.90 8.95 -4.76
CA GLU A 114 6.53 9.43 -4.67
C GLU A 114 5.63 8.70 -5.67
N SER A 115 6.14 8.35 -6.87
CA SER A 115 5.43 7.54 -7.86
C SER A 115 5.32 6.10 -7.39
N VAL A 116 4.09 5.59 -7.38
CA VAL A 116 3.79 4.20 -7.02
C VAL A 116 4.36 3.25 -8.07
N GLU A 117 4.33 3.61 -9.35
CA GLU A 117 4.86 2.82 -10.46
C GLU A 117 6.36 2.55 -10.29
N VAL A 118 7.11 3.61 -9.98
CA VAL A 118 8.56 3.52 -9.75
C VAL A 118 8.85 2.69 -8.50
N LEU A 119 8.03 2.86 -7.46
CA LEU A 119 8.20 2.10 -6.22
C LEU A 119 7.92 0.61 -6.46
N GLU A 120 6.82 0.26 -7.12
CA GLU A 120 6.49 -1.12 -7.48
C GLU A 120 7.57 -1.76 -8.34
N ALA A 121 8.08 -1.06 -9.37
CA ALA A 121 9.16 -1.55 -10.21
C ALA A 121 10.42 -1.89 -9.40
N ARG A 122 10.80 -1.05 -8.43
CA ARG A 122 11.93 -1.30 -7.54
C ARG A 122 11.72 -2.50 -6.62
N PHE A 123 10.49 -2.73 -6.16
CA PHE A 123 10.14 -3.92 -5.39
C PHE A 123 10.17 -5.17 -6.26
N CYS A 124 9.64 -5.11 -7.49
CA CYS A 124 9.73 -6.20 -8.46
C CYS A 124 11.20 -6.57 -8.75
N GLU A 125 12.06 -5.58 -8.97
CA GLU A 125 13.49 -5.80 -9.18
C GLU A 125 14.16 -6.43 -7.96
N PHE A 126 13.90 -5.90 -6.76
CA PHE A 126 14.49 -6.41 -5.52
C PHE A 126 14.11 -7.87 -5.25
N PHE A 127 12.83 -8.20 -5.40
CA PHE A 127 12.31 -9.55 -5.15
C PHE A 127 12.36 -10.46 -6.39
N ARG A 128 12.78 -9.93 -7.54
CA ARG A 128 12.84 -10.67 -8.83
C ARG A 128 11.50 -11.28 -9.21
N ILE A 129 10.44 -10.52 -9.04
CA ILE A 129 9.08 -10.88 -9.40
C ILE A 129 8.61 -10.04 -10.58
N PRO A 130 7.75 -10.57 -11.45
CA PRO A 130 7.24 -9.83 -12.61
C PRO A 130 6.26 -8.73 -12.21
N ASP A 131 5.55 -8.91 -11.10
CA ASP A 131 4.53 -8.00 -10.60
C ASP A 131 4.43 -8.12 -9.07
N VAL A 132 4.06 -7.02 -8.39
CA VAL A 132 3.93 -6.98 -6.93
C VAL A 132 2.82 -7.85 -6.37
N SER A 133 1.89 -8.33 -7.20
CA SER A 133 0.86 -9.30 -6.81
C SER A 133 1.41 -10.73 -6.67
N VAL A 134 2.55 -11.02 -7.31
CA VAL A 134 3.20 -12.32 -7.23
C VAL A 134 3.94 -12.47 -5.91
N GLN A 135 3.80 -13.63 -5.26
CA GLN A 135 4.52 -13.91 -4.02
C GLN A 135 5.99 -14.19 -4.33
N PRO A 136 6.94 -13.48 -3.68
CA PRO A 136 8.34 -13.79 -3.85
C PRO A 136 8.67 -15.21 -3.33
N GLU A 137 9.27 -16.03 -4.16
CA GLU A 137 9.72 -17.35 -3.78
C GLU A 137 11.25 -17.39 -3.77
N LEU A 138 11.82 -17.90 -2.69
CA LEU A 138 13.24 -18.15 -2.59
C LEU A 138 13.47 -19.64 -2.41
N VAL A 139 13.96 -20.27 -3.46
CA VAL A 139 14.44 -21.65 -3.35
C VAL A 139 15.72 -21.64 -2.51
N HIS A 140 15.66 -22.19 -1.31
CA HIS A 140 16.80 -22.31 -0.42
C HIS A 140 16.82 -23.70 0.23
N ASN A 141 17.99 -24.29 0.30
CA ASN A 141 18.23 -25.59 0.93
C ASN A 141 18.61 -25.40 2.41
N ALA A 142 17.79 -24.71 3.19
CA ALA A 142 17.99 -24.62 4.62
C ALA A 142 17.28 -25.78 5.32
N LYS A 143 17.96 -26.46 6.26
CA LYS A 143 17.30 -27.39 7.19
C LYS A 143 16.30 -26.59 8.01
N LYS A 144 15.01 -26.74 7.73
CA LYS A 144 13.95 -26.16 8.56
C LYS A 144 13.63 -27.15 9.68
N THR A 145 13.76 -26.69 10.92
CA THR A 145 13.33 -27.44 12.10
C THR A 145 11.80 -27.55 12.17
N HIS A 146 11.09 -26.65 11.47
CA HIS A 146 9.63 -26.63 11.35
C HIS A 146 9.25 -26.48 9.87
N ALA A 147 8.78 -27.58 9.28
CA ALA A 147 8.57 -27.74 7.83
C ALA A 147 7.39 -26.95 7.23
N HIS A 148 6.59 -26.21 8.03
CA HIS A 148 5.32 -25.65 7.58
C HIS A 148 5.12 -24.15 7.86
N LEU A 149 6.13 -23.42 8.33
CA LEU A 149 5.99 -21.97 8.51
C LEU A 149 6.46 -21.25 7.23
N GLU A 150 5.53 -20.65 6.53
CA GLU A 150 5.84 -19.70 5.46
C GLU A 150 6.70 -18.57 6.01
N ALA A 151 7.69 -18.14 5.22
CA ALA A 151 8.54 -17.04 5.61
C ALA A 151 7.70 -15.73 5.65
N THR A 152 7.82 -15.00 6.74
CA THR A 152 7.16 -13.69 6.86
C THR A 152 7.72 -12.70 5.83
N PRO A 153 6.99 -11.62 5.48
CA PRO A 153 7.50 -10.57 4.59
C PRO A 153 8.86 -10.00 5.01
N LEU A 154 9.10 -9.87 6.33
CA LEU A 154 10.37 -9.42 6.89
C LEU A 154 11.50 -10.43 6.64
N GLN A 155 11.22 -11.70 6.85
CA GLN A 155 12.18 -12.79 6.59
C GLN A 155 12.50 -12.89 5.11
N LEU A 156 11.49 -12.81 4.24
CA LEU A 156 11.70 -12.82 2.79
C LEU A 156 12.59 -11.65 2.35
N ALA A 157 12.29 -10.44 2.78
CA ALA A 157 13.10 -9.27 2.45
C ALA A 157 14.57 -9.43 2.90
N TRP A 158 14.76 -9.96 4.10
CA TRP A 158 16.11 -10.26 4.62
C TRP A 158 16.82 -11.31 3.78
N LEU A 159 16.17 -12.42 3.45
CA LEU A 159 16.74 -13.50 2.62
C LEU A 159 17.12 -13.02 1.22
N PHE A 160 16.26 -12.23 0.57
CA PHE A 160 16.58 -11.64 -0.74
C PHE A 160 17.75 -10.66 -0.66
N ARG A 161 17.87 -9.90 0.43
CA ARG A 161 19.03 -9.04 0.67
C ARG A 161 20.32 -9.85 0.83
N VAL A 162 20.29 -10.91 1.64
CA VAL A 162 21.42 -11.84 1.80
C VAL A 162 21.85 -12.39 0.44
N ARG A 163 20.91 -12.90 -0.35
CA ARG A 163 21.16 -13.42 -1.69
C ARG A 163 21.79 -12.37 -2.61
N SER A 164 21.22 -11.17 -2.64
CA SER A 164 21.73 -10.07 -3.47
C SER A 164 23.17 -9.69 -3.11
N LEU A 165 23.53 -9.69 -1.83
CA LEU A 165 24.90 -9.40 -1.39
C LEU A 165 25.85 -10.57 -1.69
N ALA A 166 25.40 -11.81 -1.48
CA ALA A 166 26.20 -12.98 -1.77
C ALA A 166 26.54 -13.09 -3.27
N GLU A 167 25.59 -12.81 -4.16
CA GLU A 167 25.80 -12.85 -5.61
C GLU A 167 26.84 -11.84 -6.11
N LYS A 168 27.01 -10.72 -5.40
CA LYS A 168 28.05 -9.72 -5.71
C LYS A 168 29.48 -10.18 -5.35
N GLN A 169 29.61 -11.22 -4.53
CA GLN A 169 30.91 -11.78 -4.17
C GLN A 169 31.38 -12.75 -5.25
N VAL A 170 32.52 -12.44 -5.87
CA VAL A 170 33.18 -13.34 -6.83
C VAL A 170 34.03 -14.32 -6.04
N VAL A 171 33.70 -15.59 -6.11
CA VAL A 171 34.42 -16.67 -5.45
C VAL A 171 34.67 -17.82 -6.45
N PRO A 172 35.75 -18.63 -6.28
CA PRO A 172 36.00 -19.80 -7.11
C PRO A 172 34.89 -20.85 -6.95
N ALA A 173 34.93 -21.89 -7.76
CA ALA A 173 34.04 -23.04 -7.62
C ALA A 173 34.17 -23.64 -6.23
N TYR A 174 33.04 -24.05 -5.65
CA TYR A 174 33.01 -24.70 -4.34
C TYR A 174 33.84 -26.01 -4.33
N SER A 175 34.66 -26.15 -3.30
CA SER A 175 35.43 -27.38 -3.05
C SER A 175 35.24 -27.84 -1.60
N ARG A 176 34.77 -29.06 -1.45
CA ARG A 176 34.59 -29.68 -0.13
C ARG A 176 35.91 -29.83 0.63
N GLU A 177 36.99 -30.17 -0.08
CA GLU A 177 38.33 -30.33 0.51
C GLU A 177 38.87 -29.00 1.02
N LYS A 178 38.75 -27.93 0.21
CA LYS A 178 39.15 -26.60 0.62
C LYS A 178 38.30 -26.09 1.78
N LEU A 179 37.01 -26.44 1.82
CA LEU A 179 36.16 -26.07 2.95
C LEU A 179 36.58 -26.78 4.23
N ALA A 180 36.94 -28.05 4.19
CA ALA A 180 37.44 -28.77 5.34
C ALA A 180 38.74 -28.12 5.90
N ALA A 181 39.68 -27.76 5.02
CA ALA A 181 40.88 -27.04 5.40
C ALA A 181 40.57 -25.63 5.95
N ALA A 182 39.58 -24.94 5.36
CA ALA A 182 39.11 -23.64 5.84
C ALA A 182 38.53 -23.71 7.25
N VAL A 183 37.75 -24.76 7.57
CA VAL A 183 37.18 -24.98 8.91
C VAL A 183 38.30 -25.11 9.97
N GLU A 184 39.38 -25.83 9.69
CA GLU A 184 40.53 -25.97 10.61
C GLU A 184 41.23 -24.61 10.83
N LYS A 185 41.38 -23.80 9.77
CA LYS A 185 41.90 -22.43 9.91
C LYS A 185 40.96 -21.56 10.75
N LEU A 186 39.65 -21.66 10.54
CA LEU A 186 38.68 -20.91 11.32
C LEU A 186 38.66 -21.28 12.80
N LYS A 187 38.85 -22.56 13.13
CA LYS A 187 39.01 -23.00 14.52
C LYS A 187 40.22 -22.34 15.20
N ALA A 188 41.33 -22.21 14.47
CA ALA A 188 42.50 -21.51 15.01
C ALA A 188 42.23 -20.02 15.30
N LEU A 189 41.33 -19.35 14.54
CA LEU A 189 40.96 -17.97 14.81
C LEU A 189 40.14 -17.79 16.09
N LEU A 190 39.56 -18.84 16.66
CA LEU A 190 38.87 -18.75 17.96
C LEU A 190 39.82 -18.41 19.12
N LEU A 191 41.12 -18.69 18.94
CA LEU A 191 42.15 -18.35 19.91
C LEU A 191 42.66 -16.90 19.76
N ALA A 192 42.33 -16.24 18.66
CA ALA A 192 42.74 -14.84 18.37
C ALA A 192 41.52 -14.09 17.77
N PRO A 193 40.59 -13.59 18.61
CA PRO A 193 39.34 -12.96 18.16
C PRO A 193 39.55 -11.77 17.22
N GLU A 194 40.65 -11.06 17.33
CA GLU A 194 41.08 -9.94 16.49
C GLU A 194 41.30 -10.37 15.02
N GLU A 195 41.64 -11.62 14.81
CA GLU A 195 41.83 -12.20 13.47
C GLU A 195 40.54 -12.70 12.81
N ALA A 196 39.41 -12.68 13.51
CA ALA A 196 38.08 -13.10 12.99
C ALA A 196 37.69 -12.35 11.69
N ARG A 197 38.22 -11.14 11.46
CA ARG A 197 38.09 -10.36 10.22
C ARG A 197 38.55 -11.13 8.97
N HIS A 198 39.40 -12.13 9.10
CA HIS A 198 39.89 -12.96 8.00
C HIS A 198 38.91 -14.10 7.60
N ALA A 199 37.90 -14.40 8.40
CA ALA A 199 36.94 -15.47 8.14
C ALA A 199 36.26 -15.36 6.77
N PRO A 200 35.81 -14.19 6.29
CA PRO A 200 35.21 -14.06 4.96
C PRO A 200 36.16 -14.51 3.83
N ARG A 201 37.44 -14.13 3.92
CA ARG A 201 38.46 -14.50 2.93
C ARG A 201 38.74 -15.99 2.94
N ILE A 202 38.90 -16.58 4.13
CA ILE A 202 39.18 -18.04 4.27
C ILE A 202 38.05 -18.84 3.65
N LEU A 203 36.79 -18.45 3.88
CA LEU A 203 35.63 -19.12 3.29
C LEU A 203 35.52 -18.88 1.77
N ALA A 204 35.83 -17.64 1.31
CA ALA A 204 35.81 -17.33 -0.10
C ALA A 204 36.78 -18.18 -0.92
N GLU A 205 37.98 -18.51 -0.40
CA GLU A 205 38.96 -19.40 -1.04
C GLU A 205 38.45 -20.82 -1.26
N ALA A 206 37.47 -21.25 -0.45
CA ALA A 206 36.78 -22.54 -0.60
C ALA A 206 35.52 -22.48 -1.48
N GLY A 207 35.20 -21.31 -2.06
CA GLY A 207 33.99 -21.09 -2.86
C GLY A 207 32.73 -20.83 -2.05
N VAL A 208 32.88 -20.43 -0.78
CA VAL A 208 31.76 -20.10 0.13
C VAL A 208 31.64 -18.59 0.29
N ARG A 209 30.45 -18.07 0.05
CA ARG A 209 30.14 -16.65 0.21
C ARG A 209 29.61 -16.38 1.63
N LEU A 210 30.33 -15.60 2.40
CA LEU A 210 29.91 -15.15 3.73
C LEU A 210 29.44 -13.72 3.65
N VAL A 211 28.20 -13.47 4.09
CA VAL A 211 27.61 -12.13 4.18
C VAL A 211 27.05 -11.87 5.56
N PHE A 212 27.16 -10.64 6.01
CA PHE A 212 26.57 -10.18 7.26
C PHE A 212 25.44 -9.20 6.94
N VAL A 213 24.24 -9.52 7.39
CA VAL A 213 23.05 -8.67 7.21
C VAL A 213 22.34 -8.62 8.56
N GLU A 214 22.18 -7.40 9.10
CA GLU A 214 21.43 -7.21 10.33
C GLU A 214 20.00 -7.70 10.18
N ALA A 215 19.50 -8.42 11.19
CA ALA A 215 18.11 -8.84 11.25
C ALA A 215 17.16 -7.64 11.21
N MET A 216 16.02 -7.80 10.58
CA MET A 216 14.97 -6.78 10.62
C MET A 216 14.26 -6.83 11.98
N PRO A 217 13.88 -5.68 12.58
CA PRO A 217 13.13 -5.66 13.83
C PRO A 217 11.86 -6.51 13.72
N GLY A 218 11.69 -7.45 14.66
CA GLY A 218 10.54 -8.36 14.68
C GLY A 218 10.60 -9.56 13.72
N SER A 219 11.69 -9.76 12.98
CA SER A 219 11.81 -10.83 11.98
C SER A 219 12.00 -12.23 12.57
N LYS A 220 12.35 -12.38 13.83
CA LYS A 220 12.67 -13.69 14.46
C LYS A 220 13.55 -14.59 13.57
N ILE A 221 14.63 -14.00 13.04
CA ILE A 221 15.67 -14.68 12.26
C ILE A 221 16.75 -15.17 13.19
#